data_a2ba8456651520f56c84315c938fbb81
#
_entry.id   a2ba8456651520f56c84315c938fbb81
#
_cell.length_a   1.000
_cell.length_b   1.000
_cell.length_c   1.000
_cell.angle_alpha   90.00
_cell.angle_beta   90.00
_cell.angle_gamma   90.00
#
_symmetry.space_group_name_H-M   'P 1'
#
loop_
_entity.id
_entity.type
_entity.pdbx_description
1 polymer ?
#
loop_
_entity_poly.entity_id
_entity_poly.type
_entity_poly.pdbx_seq_one_letter_code
_entity_poly.pdbx_strand_id
1 'polypeptide(L)'
;MLLGGFDGLHLGHRRLLSYAKQSGLPVGLMTIVGGKAQENIFTFAEREIIFRQSGADFIFELPFCEIKDLSAEEFLQMLTAEFSPQLFVCGEDFRFGAGACGTPEMIKQATHVRVEIQSLMQMYGEKISSRAIKNLLMHGEVEKAGALLGESFFLIGEVVKDRQIGRTLGFPTANIAYPKEKFPIKQGVYETRICVDGKAYKGITNYGARPTFDNAQVLTETHLDGFDGDLYGGTLKIDFVRYLRPVQKFESVEELKAQLQSDIRTVRGND
;
A
#
# COMPACT_ATOMS: atom_id res chain seq x y z
N MET A 1 -15.36 -9.19 -14.17
CA MET A 1 -14.83 -9.27 -12.80
C MET A 1 -13.34 -9.62 -12.85
N LEU A 2 -12.52 -8.89 -12.12
CA LEU A 2 -11.09 -9.21 -11.92
C LEU A 2 -10.93 -10.15 -10.74
N LEU A 3 -10.16 -11.22 -10.94
CA LEU A 3 -9.88 -12.22 -9.90
C LEU A 3 -8.44 -12.07 -9.41
N GLY A 4 -8.26 -11.88 -8.10
CA GLY A 4 -6.97 -11.72 -7.44
C GLY A 4 -7.12 -11.32 -5.98
N GLY A 5 -6.04 -11.38 -5.22
CA GLY A 5 -6.04 -10.94 -3.82
C GLY A 5 -5.98 -9.42 -3.63
N PHE A 6 -5.45 -8.72 -4.62
CA PHE A 6 -5.32 -7.25 -4.72
C PHE A 6 -4.92 -6.55 -3.40
N ASP A 7 -3.76 -6.92 -2.90
CA ASP A 7 -3.11 -6.27 -1.73
C ASP A 7 -2.62 -4.83 -2.04
N GLY A 8 -3.03 -4.29 -3.14
CA GLY A 8 -2.74 -3.06 -3.81
C GLY A 8 -2.85 -3.26 -5.32
N LEU A 9 -2.75 -2.18 -6.10
CA LEU A 9 -2.80 -2.25 -7.57
C LEU A 9 -1.40 -2.05 -8.18
N HIS A 10 -0.54 -3.07 -8.08
CA HIS A 10 0.73 -3.03 -8.80
C HIS A 10 0.53 -3.08 -10.32
N LEU A 11 1.57 -2.78 -11.11
CA LEU A 11 1.48 -2.68 -12.57
C LEU A 11 0.86 -3.91 -13.23
N GLY A 12 1.12 -5.13 -12.72
CA GLY A 12 0.48 -6.33 -13.20
C GLY A 12 -1.06 -6.29 -13.02
N HIS A 13 -1.53 -5.84 -11.87
CA HIS A 13 -2.97 -5.66 -11.61
C HIS A 13 -3.58 -4.54 -12.47
N ARG A 14 -2.86 -3.43 -12.65
CA ARG A 14 -3.30 -2.31 -13.51
C ARG A 14 -3.46 -2.75 -14.96
N ARG A 15 -2.60 -3.67 -15.44
CA ARG A 15 -2.74 -4.27 -16.77
C ARG A 15 -4.02 -5.11 -16.88
N LEU A 16 -4.33 -5.95 -15.87
CA LEU A 16 -5.58 -6.71 -15.83
C LEU A 16 -6.80 -5.78 -15.89
N LEU A 17 -6.76 -4.70 -15.08
CA LEU A 17 -7.83 -3.70 -15.05
C LEU A 17 -7.97 -2.99 -16.40
N SER A 18 -6.86 -2.56 -17.00
CA SER A 18 -6.88 -1.93 -18.33
C SER A 18 -7.50 -2.85 -19.39
N TYR A 19 -7.17 -4.15 -19.34
CA TYR A 19 -7.74 -5.14 -20.23
C TYR A 19 -9.26 -5.30 -20.00
N ALA A 20 -9.68 -5.44 -18.74
CA ALA A 20 -11.10 -5.56 -18.40
C ALA A 20 -11.93 -4.37 -18.89
N LYS A 21 -11.39 -3.15 -18.78
CA LYS A 21 -12.05 -1.91 -19.27
C LYS A 21 -12.27 -1.89 -20.78
N GLN A 22 -11.41 -2.55 -21.56
CA GLN A 22 -11.58 -2.63 -23.02
C GLN A 22 -12.81 -3.45 -23.43
N SER A 23 -13.38 -4.26 -22.51
CA SER A 23 -14.61 -4.99 -22.77
C SER A 23 -15.85 -4.11 -22.89
N GLY A 24 -15.80 -2.87 -22.42
CA GLY A 24 -16.94 -1.96 -22.32
C GLY A 24 -17.96 -2.34 -21.24
N LEU A 25 -17.67 -3.38 -20.45
CA LEU A 25 -18.51 -3.82 -19.33
C LEU A 25 -18.11 -3.09 -18.04
N PRO A 26 -19.04 -2.92 -17.08
CA PRO A 26 -18.69 -2.47 -15.74
C PRO A 26 -17.66 -3.41 -15.10
N VAL A 27 -16.63 -2.84 -14.46
CA VAL A 27 -15.51 -3.59 -13.93
C VAL A 27 -15.63 -3.76 -12.42
N GLY A 28 -15.82 -5.00 -11.98
CA GLY A 28 -15.79 -5.38 -10.57
C GLY A 28 -14.41 -5.94 -10.20
N LEU A 29 -13.87 -5.48 -9.08
CA LEU A 29 -12.61 -5.92 -8.50
C LEU A 29 -12.91 -6.71 -7.22
N MET A 30 -12.48 -7.98 -7.18
CA MET A 30 -12.58 -8.81 -5.99
C MET A 30 -11.37 -8.53 -5.08
N THR A 31 -11.58 -8.33 -3.79
CA THR A 31 -10.49 -8.22 -2.82
C THR A 31 -10.74 -9.13 -1.63
N ILE A 32 -9.68 -9.76 -1.13
CA ILE A 32 -9.76 -10.66 0.02
C ILE A 32 -9.44 -9.85 1.29
N VAL A 33 -10.30 -9.96 2.30
CA VAL A 33 -10.12 -9.34 3.62
C VAL A 33 -9.97 -10.39 4.71
N GLY A 34 -9.20 -10.10 5.77
CA GLY A 34 -8.99 -11.02 6.90
C GLY A 34 -8.20 -12.29 6.55
N GLY A 35 -7.34 -12.24 5.53
CA GLY A 35 -6.52 -13.37 5.10
C GLY A 35 -5.38 -13.74 6.07
N LYS A 36 -4.67 -14.86 5.78
CA LYS A 36 -3.52 -15.34 6.58
C LYS A 36 -2.35 -14.35 6.64
N ALA A 37 -2.19 -13.50 5.63
CA ALA A 37 -1.22 -12.41 5.67
C ALA A 37 -1.76 -11.34 6.62
N GLN A 38 -1.24 -11.31 7.83
CA GLN A 38 -1.64 -10.33 8.86
C GLN A 38 -1.33 -8.88 8.46
N GLU A 39 -0.49 -8.70 7.45
CA GLU A 39 0.02 -7.39 7.03
C GLU A 39 -0.11 -7.24 5.51
N ASN A 40 -0.93 -6.30 5.09
CA ASN A 40 -1.12 -5.93 3.70
C ASN A 40 -0.20 -4.75 3.32
N ILE A 41 0.19 -4.63 2.05
CA ILE A 41 0.97 -3.47 1.57
C ILE A 41 0.23 -2.18 1.93
N PHE A 42 -1.08 -2.17 1.69
CA PHE A 42 -1.97 -1.07 2.04
C PHE A 42 -3.10 -1.55 2.96
N THR A 43 -3.52 -0.71 3.90
CA THR A 43 -4.72 -0.98 4.71
C THR A 43 -5.95 -1.10 3.82
N PHE A 44 -7.04 -1.64 4.35
CA PHE A 44 -8.28 -1.74 3.58
C PHE A 44 -8.76 -0.37 3.09
N ALA A 45 -8.77 0.64 3.95
CA ALA A 45 -9.16 2.00 3.59
C ALA A 45 -8.27 2.61 2.50
N GLU A 46 -6.96 2.39 2.56
CA GLU A 46 -6.02 2.83 1.52
C GLU A 46 -6.26 2.10 0.19
N ARG A 47 -6.54 0.78 0.22
CA ARG A 47 -6.87 0.00 -0.99
C ARG A 47 -8.15 0.48 -1.63
N GLU A 48 -9.18 0.80 -0.84
CA GLU A 48 -10.43 1.34 -1.35
C GLU A 48 -10.20 2.64 -2.15
N ILE A 49 -9.38 3.55 -1.63
CA ILE A 49 -8.99 4.78 -2.34
C ILE A 49 -8.28 4.44 -3.67
N ILE A 50 -7.28 3.54 -3.64
CA ILE A 50 -6.56 3.11 -4.85
C ILE A 50 -7.51 2.51 -5.89
N PHE A 51 -8.45 1.65 -5.46
CA PHE A 51 -9.38 0.98 -6.36
C PHE A 51 -10.36 1.96 -6.98
N ARG A 52 -10.94 2.88 -6.19
CA ARG A 52 -11.83 3.94 -6.71
C ARG A 52 -11.11 4.85 -7.70
N GLN A 53 -9.89 5.28 -7.38
CA GLN A 53 -9.07 6.11 -8.29
C GLN A 53 -8.65 5.37 -9.56
N SER A 54 -8.56 4.04 -9.52
CA SER A 54 -8.25 3.23 -10.68
C SER A 54 -9.39 3.14 -11.70
N GLY A 55 -10.61 3.54 -11.28
CA GLY A 55 -11.84 3.48 -12.08
C GLY A 55 -12.39 2.06 -12.16
N ALA A 56 -12.29 1.28 -11.10
CA ALA A 56 -13.14 0.11 -10.87
C ALA A 56 -14.55 0.61 -10.49
N ASP A 57 -15.59 0.02 -11.11
CA ASP A 57 -16.99 0.42 -10.87
C ASP A 57 -17.52 -0.21 -9.57
N PHE A 58 -17.04 -1.44 -9.25
CA PHE A 58 -17.45 -2.19 -8.07
C PHE A 58 -16.23 -2.77 -7.35
N ILE A 59 -16.31 -2.84 -6.02
CA ILE A 59 -15.33 -3.50 -5.17
C ILE A 59 -16.09 -4.57 -4.40
N PHE A 60 -15.68 -5.83 -4.55
CA PHE A 60 -16.27 -6.97 -3.86
C PHE A 60 -15.31 -7.47 -2.79
N GLU A 61 -15.70 -7.33 -1.54
CA GLU A 61 -14.95 -7.83 -0.40
C GLU A 61 -15.33 -9.26 -0.12
N LEU A 62 -14.36 -10.16 -0.13
CA LEU A 62 -14.55 -11.54 0.25
C LEU A 62 -13.80 -11.82 1.56
N PRO A 63 -14.50 -12.04 2.68
CA PRO A 63 -13.88 -12.44 3.92
C PRO A 63 -13.17 -13.79 3.76
N PHE A 64 -11.89 -13.84 4.05
CA PHE A 64 -11.10 -15.08 3.88
C PHE A 64 -11.67 -16.24 4.66
N CYS A 65 -12.23 -15.99 5.85
CA CYS A 65 -12.86 -17.04 6.67
C CYS A 65 -14.06 -17.72 5.99
N GLU A 66 -14.74 -17.03 5.08
CA GLU A 66 -15.90 -17.58 4.35
C GLU A 66 -15.51 -18.40 3.12
N ILE A 67 -14.36 -18.10 2.51
CA ILE A 67 -13.92 -18.69 1.25
C ILE A 67 -12.78 -19.72 1.38
N LYS A 68 -12.07 -19.75 2.52
CA LYS A 68 -10.83 -20.55 2.69
C LYS A 68 -11.03 -22.04 2.58
N ASP A 69 -12.21 -22.54 2.92
CA ASP A 69 -12.55 -23.96 2.96
C ASP A 69 -13.38 -24.40 1.73
N LEU A 70 -13.78 -23.45 0.87
CA LEU A 70 -14.50 -23.76 -0.36
C LEU A 70 -13.61 -24.51 -1.35
N SER A 71 -14.11 -25.59 -1.94
CA SER A 71 -13.46 -26.19 -3.10
C SER A 71 -13.36 -25.20 -4.27
N ALA A 72 -12.55 -25.51 -5.28
CA ALA A 72 -12.46 -24.66 -6.46
C ALA A 72 -13.81 -24.49 -7.16
N GLU A 73 -14.61 -25.56 -7.21
CA GLU A 73 -15.93 -25.55 -7.83
C GLU A 73 -16.93 -24.71 -7.04
N GLU A 74 -17.01 -24.89 -5.72
CA GLU A 74 -17.88 -24.11 -4.85
C GLU A 74 -17.56 -22.62 -4.90
N PHE A 75 -16.25 -22.27 -4.93
CA PHE A 75 -15.82 -20.89 -5.08
C PHE A 75 -16.31 -20.28 -6.40
N LEU A 76 -16.20 -20.99 -7.52
CA LEU A 76 -16.67 -20.50 -8.82
C LEU A 76 -18.20 -20.42 -8.88
N GLN A 77 -18.91 -21.39 -8.29
CA GLN A 77 -20.37 -21.35 -8.17
C GLN A 77 -20.84 -20.14 -7.38
N MET A 78 -20.21 -19.86 -6.24
CA MET A 78 -20.49 -18.67 -5.44
C MET A 78 -20.32 -17.39 -6.27
N LEU A 79 -19.16 -17.22 -6.95
CA LEU A 79 -18.90 -16.02 -7.75
C LEU A 79 -19.90 -15.85 -8.88
N THR A 80 -20.29 -16.93 -9.56
CA THR A 80 -21.22 -16.87 -10.69
C THR A 80 -22.66 -16.61 -10.24
N ALA A 81 -23.08 -17.23 -9.13
CA ALA A 81 -24.43 -17.05 -8.59
C ALA A 81 -24.65 -15.65 -7.99
N GLU A 82 -23.64 -15.15 -7.27
CA GLU A 82 -23.76 -13.89 -6.51
C GLU A 82 -23.55 -12.66 -7.41
N PHE A 83 -22.59 -12.72 -8.33
CA PHE A 83 -22.19 -11.55 -9.12
C PHE A 83 -22.55 -11.61 -10.60
N SER A 84 -23.01 -12.75 -11.11
CA SER A 84 -23.39 -12.96 -12.52
C SER A 84 -22.40 -12.35 -13.52
N PRO A 85 -21.09 -12.64 -13.42
CA PRO A 85 -20.07 -12.03 -14.27
C PRO A 85 -20.21 -12.49 -15.73
N GLN A 86 -20.00 -11.58 -16.67
CA GLN A 86 -19.94 -11.90 -18.10
C GLN A 86 -18.52 -12.19 -18.57
N LEU A 87 -17.51 -11.73 -17.81
CA LEU A 87 -16.10 -11.89 -18.10
C LEU A 87 -15.31 -12.01 -16.81
N PHE A 88 -14.49 -13.04 -16.71
CA PHE A 88 -13.42 -13.13 -15.72
C PHE A 88 -12.08 -12.73 -16.34
N VAL A 89 -11.30 -11.92 -15.64
CA VAL A 89 -9.93 -11.55 -16.01
C VAL A 89 -9.00 -11.87 -14.85
N CYS A 90 -7.96 -12.65 -15.08
CA CYS A 90 -6.97 -13.02 -14.07
C CYS A 90 -5.57 -13.16 -14.65
N GLY A 91 -4.57 -13.23 -13.78
CA GLY A 91 -3.21 -13.61 -14.13
C GLY A 91 -3.10 -15.15 -14.30
N GLU A 92 -2.13 -15.60 -15.07
CA GLU A 92 -1.85 -17.04 -15.27
C GLU A 92 -1.45 -17.77 -13.97
N ASP A 93 -1.00 -17.01 -12.98
CA ASP A 93 -0.63 -17.51 -11.66
C ASP A 93 -1.75 -17.43 -10.62
N PHE A 94 -2.95 -17.01 -11.00
CA PHE A 94 -4.07 -16.94 -10.09
C PHE A 94 -4.40 -18.34 -9.53
N ARG A 95 -4.62 -18.39 -8.21
CA ARG A 95 -5.00 -19.62 -7.50
C ARG A 95 -6.16 -19.33 -6.56
N PHE A 96 -7.07 -20.30 -6.43
CA PHE A 96 -8.27 -20.17 -5.61
C PHE A 96 -8.72 -21.52 -5.05
N GLY A 97 -9.75 -21.48 -4.21
CA GLY A 97 -10.26 -22.68 -3.53
C GLY A 97 -9.35 -23.20 -2.43
N ALA A 98 -9.83 -24.16 -1.67
CA ALA A 98 -9.11 -24.75 -0.55
C ALA A 98 -7.74 -25.27 -0.99
N GLY A 99 -6.70 -24.93 -0.22
CA GLY A 99 -5.33 -25.30 -0.56
C GLY A 99 -4.78 -24.63 -1.83
N ALA A 100 -5.46 -23.63 -2.39
CA ALA A 100 -5.08 -22.93 -3.63
C ALA A 100 -4.97 -23.91 -4.84
N CYS A 101 -5.82 -24.92 -4.89
CA CYS A 101 -5.82 -25.97 -5.94
C CYS A 101 -6.44 -25.49 -7.26
N GLY A 102 -7.30 -24.46 -7.23
CA GLY A 102 -7.94 -23.91 -8.42
C GLY A 102 -6.97 -23.15 -9.32
N THR A 103 -7.10 -23.34 -10.64
CA THR A 103 -6.28 -22.69 -11.67
C THR A 103 -7.14 -21.92 -12.66
N PRO A 104 -6.58 -20.96 -13.42
CA PRO A 104 -7.33 -20.24 -14.46
C PRO A 104 -7.97 -21.14 -15.51
N GLU A 105 -7.34 -22.26 -15.84
CA GLU A 105 -7.88 -23.25 -16.79
C GLU A 105 -9.14 -23.91 -16.26
N MET A 106 -9.22 -24.17 -14.95
CA MET A 106 -10.42 -24.72 -14.32
C MET A 106 -11.61 -23.76 -14.44
N ILE A 107 -11.39 -22.43 -14.41
CA ILE A 107 -12.46 -21.45 -14.60
C ILE A 107 -13.11 -21.62 -15.97
N LYS A 108 -12.29 -21.83 -17.02
CA LYS A 108 -12.78 -22.07 -18.40
C LYS A 108 -13.61 -23.34 -18.53
N GLN A 109 -13.28 -24.36 -17.74
CA GLN A 109 -13.96 -25.67 -17.79
C GLN A 109 -15.23 -25.70 -16.94
N ALA A 110 -15.20 -25.03 -15.79
CA ALA A 110 -16.27 -25.09 -14.79
C ALA A 110 -17.36 -24.02 -14.96
N THR A 111 -17.14 -23.01 -15.82
CA THR A 111 -18.10 -21.92 -16.01
C THR A 111 -18.40 -21.67 -17.49
N HIS A 112 -19.59 -21.14 -17.78
CA HIS A 112 -19.94 -20.63 -19.11
C HIS A 112 -19.51 -19.16 -19.32
N VAL A 113 -18.79 -18.59 -18.34
CA VAL A 113 -18.32 -17.21 -18.36
C VAL A 113 -17.07 -17.12 -19.23
N ARG A 114 -16.97 -16.10 -20.05
CA ARG A 114 -15.74 -15.80 -20.80
C ARG A 114 -14.58 -15.58 -19.82
N VAL A 115 -13.41 -16.15 -20.11
CA VAL A 115 -12.23 -16.06 -19.24
C VAL A 115 -11.03 -15.56 -20.05
N GLU A 116 -10.41 -14.51 -19.57
CA GLU A 116 -9.18 -13.94 -20.13
C GLU A 116 -8.04 -14.07 -19.13
N ILE A 117 -7.03 -14.80 -19.53
CA ILE A 117 -5.84 -15.08 -18.73
C ILE A 117 -4.70 -14.23 -19.27
N GLN A 118 -4.11 -13.39 -18.43
CA GLN A 118 -3.00 -12.50 -18.80
C GLN A 118 -1.67 -13.05 -18.28
N SER A 119 -0.63 -12.96 -19.13
CA SER A 119 0.73 -13.31 -18.76
C SER A 119 1.28 -12.36 -17.70
N LEU A 120 2.21 -12.88 -16.91
CA LEU A 120 2.86 -12.10 -15.84
C LEU A 120 3.72 -10.97 -16.41
N MET A 121 3.70 -9.85 -15.73
CA MET A 121 4.63 -8.74 -16.00
C MET A 121 5.92 -8.91 -15.19
N GLN A 122 7.02 -8.53 -15.79
CA GLN A 122 8.34 -8.50 -15.16
C GLN A 122 8.91 -7.08 -15.17
N MET A 123 9.67 -6.75 -14.13
CA MET A 123 10.48 -5.54 -14.03
C MET A 123 11.72 -5.85 -13.19
N TYR A 124 12.86 -5.27 -13.54
CA TYR A 124 14.15 -5.56 -12.89
C TYR A 124 14.55 -7.05 -12.93
N GLY A 125 14.11 -7.79 -13.96
CA GLY A 125 14.39 -9.23 -14.11
C GLY A 125 13.55 -10.15 -13.24
N GLU A 126 12.61 -9.61 -12.45
CA GLU A 126 11.74 -10.36 -11.56
C GLU A 126 10.25 -10.13 -11.88
N LYS A 127 9.42 -11.10 -11.50
CA LYS A 127 7.97 -10.99 -11.59
C LYS A 127 7.47 -9.87 -10.67
N ILE A 128 6.61 -8.99 -11.21
CA ILE A 128 5.88 -8.01 -10.40
C ILE A 128 4.84 -8.74 -9.55
N SER A 129 4.96 -8.64 -8.23
CA SER A 129 4.07 -9.29 -7.27
C SER A 129 4.08 -8.58 -5.93
N SER A 130 3.02 -8.77 -5.12
CA SER A 130 2.98 -8.25 -3.74
C SER A 130 4.18 -8.74 -2.90
N ARG A 131 4.66 -9.97 -3.13
CA ARG A 131 5.86 -10.50 -2.45
C ARG A 131 7.12 -9.71 -2.79
N ALA A 132 7.35 -9.43 -4.08
CA ALA A 132 8.51 -8.63 -4.52
C ALA A 132 8.45 -7.22 -3.93
N ILE A 133 7.27 -6.60 -3.94
CA ILE A 133 7.06 -5.26 -3.35
C ILE A 133 7.33 -5.27 -1.85
N LYS A 134 6.80 -6.25 -1.10
CA LYS A 134 7.04 -6.40 0.34
C LYS A 134 8.52 -6.57 0.65
N ASN A 135 9.23 -7.35 -0.16
CA ASN A 135 10.68 -7.51 -0.02
C ASN A 135 11.43 -6.17 -0.19
N LEU A 136 11.09 -5.38 -1.21
CA LEU A 136 11.68 -4.06 -1.42
C LEU A 136 11.41 -3.11 -0.24
N LEU A 137 10.16 -3.08 0.26
CA LEU A 137 9.77 -2.27 1.41
C LEU A 137 10.55 -2.63 2.68
N MET A 138 10.76 -3.93 2.95
CA MET A 138 11.57 -4.41 4.07
C MET A 138 13.04 -3.96 4.00
N HIS A 139 13.57 -3.76 2.79
CA HIS A 139 14.93 -3.27 2.57
C HIS A 139 15.03 -1.76 2.45
N GLY A 140 13.90 -1.03 2.52
CA GLY A 140 13.83 0.43 2.40
C GLY A 140 13.90 0.94 0.96
N GLU A 141 13.79 0.04 -0.03
CA GLU A 141 13.82 0.37 -1.46
C GLU A 141 12.44 0.87 -1.94
N VAL A 142 11.92 1.91 -1.26
CA VAL A 142 10.56 2.44 -1.52
C VAL A 142 10.40 3.01 -2.92
N GLU A 143 11.47 3.52 -3.53
CA GLU A 143 11.49 4.00 -4.93
C GLU A 143 11.18 2.86 -5.91
N LYS A 144 11.88 1.72 -5.76
CA LYS A 144 11.64 0.54 -6.59
C LYS A 144 10.27 -0.08 -6.32
N ALA A 145 9.86 -0.11 -5.04
CA ALA A 145 8.51 -0.56 -4.67
C ALA A 145 7.45 0.31 -5.35
N GLY A 146 7.62 1.63 -5.34
CA GLY A 146 6.76 2.58 -6.04
C GLY A 146 6.72 2.35 -7.54
N ALA A 147 7.87 2.06 -8.16
CA ALA A 147 7.93 1.73 -9.59
C ALA A 147 7.11 0.47 -9.92
N LEU A 148 7.13 -0.57 -9.07
CA LEU A 148 6.31 -1.78 -9.24
C LEU A 148 4.82 -1.52 -8.97
N LEU A 149 4.49 -0.63 -8.02
CA LEU A 149 3.12 -0.22 -7.70
C LEU A 149 2.50 0.68 -8.79
N GLY A 150 3.34 1.45 -9.51
CA GLY A 150 2.89 2.50 -10.41
C GLY A 150 2.46 3.79 -9.68
N GLU A 151 2.75 3.87 -8.39
CA GLU A 151 2.57 5.03 -7.50
C GLU A 151 3.47 4.88 -6.27
N SER A 152 3.76 5.97 -5.56
CA SER A 152 4.53 5.89 -4.31
C SER A 152 3.84 4.99 -3.30
N PHE A 153 4.62 4.21 -2.54
CA PHE A 153 4.10 3.63 -1.31
C PHE A 153 3.72 4.77 -0.36
N PHE A 154 2.56 4.71 0.28
CA PHE A 154 2.06 5.80 1.10
C PHE A 154 1.42 5.31 2.40
N LEU A 155 1.26 6.20 3.35
CA LEU A 155 0.51 6.04 4.59
C LEU A 155 -0.58 7.11 4.65
N ILE A 156 -1.81 6.70 5.00
CA ILE A 156 -2.89 7.64 5.35
C ILE A 156 -3.24 7.46 6.82
N GLY A 157 -3.36 8.57 7.55
CA GLY A 157 -3.78 8.53 8.94
C GLY A 157 -4.08 9.90 9.52
N GLU A 158 -4.70 9.89 10.68
CA GLU A 158 -5.00 11.09 11.46
C GLU A 158 -3.74 11.57 12.17
N VAL A 159 -3.53 12.88 12.16
CA VAL A 159 -2.43 13.54 12.89
C VAL A 159 -2.78 13.62 14.36
N VAL A 160 -2.04 12.88 15.17
CA VAL A 160 -2.23 12.84 16.63
C VAL A 160 -1.30 13.81 17.37
N LYS A 161 -1.78 14.31 18.51
CA LYS A 161 -0.94 15.10 19.43
C LYS A 161 0.04 14.18 20.15
N ASP A 162 1.32 14.55 20.13
CA ASP A 162 2.36 13.87 20.89
C ASP A 162 3.18 14.90 21.70
N ARG A 163 4.34 14.49 22.24
CA ARG A 163 5.21 15.27 23.13
C ARG A 163 5.69 16.62 22.55
N GLN A 164 5.46 16.90 21.28
CA GLN A 164 5.77 18.16 20.58
C GLN A 164 7.24 18.61 20.68
N ILE A 165 8.18 17.67 20.89
CA ILE A 165 9.61 17.99 21.02
C ILE A 165 10.13 18.67 19.76
N GLY A 166 9.72 18.22 18.56
CA GLY A 166 10.11 18.85 17.29
C GLY A 166 9.73 20.33 17.24
N ARG A 167 8.57 20.73 17.78
CA ARG A 167 8.12 22.12 17.80
C ARG A 167 9.04 23.02 18.62
N THR A 168 9.51 22.54 19.77
CA THR A 168 10.46 23.29 20.63
C THR A 168 11.83 23.44 19.96
N LEU A 169 12.16 22.57 19.03
CA LEU A 169 13.41 22.59 18.28
C LEU A 169 13.34 23.42 16.99
N GLY A 170 12.16 23.93 16.63
CA GLY A 170 11.93 24.65 15.38
C GLY A 170 11.62 23.73 14.18
N PHE A 171 11.35 22.44 14.43
CA PHE A 171 10.98 21.44 13.42
C PHE A 171 9.65 20.77 13.81
N PRO A 172 8.51 21.49 13.68
CA PRO A 172 7.22 20.89 14.00
C PRO A 172 6.98 19.62 13.16
N THR A 173 6.46 18.57 13.81
CA THR A 173 6.19 17.29 13.17
C THR A 173 4.72 16.90 13.31
N ALA A 174 4.17 16.33 12.24
CA ALA A 174 2.91 15.60 12.25
C ALA A 174 3.18 14.13 12.62
N ASN A 175 2.50 13.63 13.64
CA ASN A 175 2.66 12.27 14.12
C ASN A 175 1.45 11.45 13.70
N ILE A 176 1.69 10.31 13.03
CA ILE A 176 0.65 9.38 12.59
C ILE A 176 1.01 7.99 13.10
N ALA A 177 0.03 7.32 13.72
CA ALA A 177 0.18 5.92 14.12
C ALA A 177 0.26 5.03 12.89
N TYR A 178 1.29 4.17 12.83
CA TYR A 178 1.39 3.20 11.74
C TYR A 178 0.44 2.03 12.01
N PRO A 179 -0.49 1.72 11.09
CA PRO A 179 -1.47 0.66 11.30
C PRO A 179 -0.82 -0.71 11.44
N LYS A 180 -1.29 -1.52 12.40
CA LYS A 180 -0.75 -2.87 12.65
C LYS A 180 -0.99 -3.84 11.48
N GLU A 181 -2.07 -3.64 10.73
CA GLU A 181 -2.44 -4.43 9.56
C GLU A 181 -1.69 -4.02 8.29
N LYS A 182 -0.92 -2.93 8.35
CA LYS A 182 -0.11 -2.45 7.22
C LYS A 182 1.28 -3.07 7.27
N PHE A 183 1.78 -3.50 6.10
CA PHE A 183 3.09 -4.13 5.99
C PHE A 183 4.20 -3.18 6.48
N PRO A 184 5.07 -3.64 7.40
CA PRO A 184 6.14 -2.81 7.92
C PRO A 184 7.20 -2.53 6.85
N ILE A 185 7.76 -1.32 6.91
CA ILE A 185 8.90 -0.96 6.07
C ILE A 185 10.18 -0.94 6.91
N LYS A 186 11.33 -0.81 6.27
CA LYS A 186 12.60 -0.66 6.98
C LYS A 186 12.56 0.56 7.90
N GLN A 187 12.95 0.39 9.15
CA GLN A 187 13.05 1.53 10.06
C GLN A 187 14.13 2.51 9.59
N GLY A 188 13.83 3.81 9.67
CA GLY A 188 14.74 4.85 9.21
C GLY A 188 14.06 6.18 8.93
N VAL A 189 14.82 7.06 8.34
CA VAL A 189 14.39 8.37 7.90
C VAL A 189 14.21 8.35 6.39
N TYR A 190 13.10 8.91 5.94
CA TYR A 190 12.67 8.92 4.55
C TYR A 190 12.43 10.33 4.06
N GLU A 191 12.77 10.58 2.81
CA GLU A 191 12.18 11.66 2.04
C GLU A 191 10.73 11.33 1.73
N THR A 192 9.83 12.28 1.96
CA THR A 192 8.40 12.08 1.74
C THR A 192 7.80 13.30 1.03
N ARG A 193 6.62 13.09 0.45
CA ARG A 193 5.81 14.16 -0.15
C ARG A 193 4.44 14.15 0.50
N ILE A 194 3.96 15.32 0.87
CA ILE A 194 2.67 15.49 1.53
C ILE A 194 1.91 16.60 0.81
N CYS A 195 0.63 16.37 0.50
CA CYS A 195 -0.24 17.39 -0.06
C CYS A 195 -1.19 17.91 1.05
N VAL A 196 -1.14 19.21 1.31
CA VAL A 196 -2.05 19.89 2.25
C VAL A 196 -2.75 21.00 1.49
N ASP A 197 -4.08 20.98 1.47
CA ASP A 197 -4.92 21.97 0.78
C ASP A 197 -4.51 22.23 -0.69
N GLY A 198 -4.18 21.14 -1.40
CA GLY A 198 -3.75 21.19 -2.80
C GLY A 198 -2.32 21.67 -3.05
N LYS A 199 -1.57 22.01 -2.01
CA LYS A 199 -0.15 22.39 -2.10
C LYS A 199 0.74 21.21 -1.67
N ALA A 200 1.72 20.87 -2.51
CA ALA A 200 2.69 19.82 -2.22
C ALA A 200 3.86 20.38 -1.37
N TYR A 201 4.21 19.62 -0.33
CA TYR A 201 5.35 19.90 0.54
C TYR A 201 6.31 18.72 0.49
N LYS A 202 7.62 19.01 0.47
CA LYS A 202 8.64 18.02 0.76
C LYS A 202 8.65 17.75 2.26
N GLY A 203 8.86 16.51 2.65
CA GLY A 203 8.89 16.12 4.06
C GLY A 203 10.04 15.20 4.38
N ILE A 204 10.33 15.13 5.67
CA ILE A 204 11.24 14.17 6.27
C ILE A 204 10.44 13.38 7.28
N THR A 205 10.32 12.07 7.04
CA THR A 205 9.55 11.16 7.88
C THR A 205 10.48 10.20 8.59
N ASN A 206 10.47 10.21 9.91
CA ASN A 206 11.07 9.18 10.74
C ASN A 206 10.04 8.07 10.96
N TYR A 207 10.35 6.86 10.51
CA TYR A 207 9.57 5.64 10.75
C TYR A 207 10.36 4.73 11.69
N GLY A 208 9.83 4.46 12.88
CA GLY A 208 10.50 3.61 13.85
C GLY A 208 9.66 3.30 15.08
N ALA A 209 10.05 2.23 15.79
CA ALA A 209 9.45 1.89 17.06
C ALA A 209 9.93 2.88 18.13
N ARG A 210 8.98 3.42 18.92
CA ARG A 210 9.33 4.08 20.18
C ARG A 210 9.33 3.05 21.30
N PRO A 211 10.38 2.96 22.11
CA PRO A 211 10.36 2.17 23.33
C PRO A 211 9.46 2.89 24.36
N THR A 212 8.19 2.59 24.38
CA THR A 212 7.26 2.94 25.47
C THR A 212 6.90 1.67 26.24
N PHE A 213 6.73 1.79 27.55
CA PHE A 213 6.71 0.69 28.52
C PHE A 213 5.58 -0.34 28.33
N ASP A 214 4.52 -0.09 27.52
CA ASP A 214 3.36 -0.99 27.48
C ASP A 214 2.81 -1.38 26.09
N ASN A 215 3.27 -0.84 25.02
CA ASN A 215 2.99 -1.32 23.64
C ASN A 215 3.91 -0.57 22.68
N ALA A 216 4.77 -1.27 21.98
CA ALA A 216 5.62 -0.70 20.94
C ALA A 216 4.78 -0.26 19.73
N GLN A 217 4.06 0.85 19.87
CA GLN A 217 3.36 1.46 18.75
C GLN A 217 4.39 2.09 17.83
N VAL A 218 4.42 1.66 16.58
CA VAL A 218 5.23 2.30 15.55
C VAL A 218 4.55 3.61 15.15
N LEU A 219 5.31 4.71 15.21
CA LEU A 219 4.86 6.03 14.79
C LEU A 219 5.67 6.48 13.57
N THR A 220 5.01 7.25 12.73
CA THR A 220 5.68 8.11 11.74
C THR A 220 5.66 9.54 12.25
N GLU A 221 6.84 10.16 12.30
CA GLU A 221 6.99 11.57 12.64
C GLU A 221 7.44 12.31 11.40
N THR A 222 6.59 13.15 10.85
CA THR A 222 6.84 13.84 9.58
C THR A 222 6.98 15.33 9.78
N HIS A 223 8.15 15.89 9.47
CA HIS A 223 8.36 17.31 9.31
C HIS A 223 8.03 17.71 7.86
N LEU A 224 7.18 18.72 7.68
CA LEU A 224 6.85 19.30 6.39
C LEU A 224 7.68 20.57 6.17
N ASP A 225 8.55 20.56 5.18
CA ASP A 225 9.44 21.69 4.90
C ASP A 225 8.67 22.91 4.37
N GLY A 226 8.81 24.03 5.08
CA GLY A 226 8.15 25.29 4.74
C GLY A 226 6.63 25.33 4.99
N PHE A 227 6.08 24.35 5.72
CA PHE A 227 4.69 24.39 6.17
C PHE A 227 4.59 25.18 7.48
N ASP A 228 3.64 26.11 7.53
CA ASP A 228 3.27 26.85 8.74
C ASP A 228 1.76 26.77 8.93
N GLY A 229 1.33 25.96 9.89
CA GLY A 229 -0.08 25.72 10.15
C GLY A 229 -0.30 24.64 11.21
N ASP A 230 -1.57 24.35 11.48
CA ASP A 230 -1.99 23.27 12.38
C ASP A 230 -2.57 22.11 11.58
N LEU A 231 -2.07 20.89 11.82
CA LEU A 231 -2.48 19.66 11.17
C LEU A 231 -3.19 18.69 12.11
N TYR A 232 -3.30 19.02 13.40
CA TYR A 232 -3.88 18.10 14.40
C TYR A 232 -5.33 17.77 14.13
N GLY A 233 -5.67 16.48 14.24
CA GLY A 233 -7.01 15.96 13.96
C GLY A 233 -7.34 15.89 12.46
N GLY A 234 -6.47 16.42 11.60
CA GLY A 234 -6.59 16.26 10.15
C GLY A 234 -6.04 14.91 9.67
N THR A 235 -6.53 14.45 8.54
CA THR A 235 -6.02 13.26 7.86
C THR A 235 -4.97 13.66 6.83
N LEU A 236 -3.79 13.06 6.89
CA LEU A 236 -2.72 13.27 5.91
C LEU A 236 -2.43 11.99 5.13
N LYS A 237 -2.08 12.17 3.85
CA LYS A 237 -1.41 11.17 3.03
C LYS A 237 0.06 11.52 2.95
N ILE A 238 0.92 10.59 3.37
CA ILE A 238 2.38 10.68 3.31
C ILE A 238 2.88 9.73 2.25
N ASP A 239 3.36 10.24 1.12
CA ASP A 239 3.98 9.46 0.06
C ASP A 239 5.47 9.28 0.36
N PHE A 240 5.95 8.03 0.46
CA PHE A 240 7.36 7.71 0.69
C PHE A 240 8.11 7.76 -0.65
N VAL A 241 9.08 8.66 -0.74
CA VAL A 241 9.84 8.92 -1.97
C VAL A 241 11.13 8.14 -1.97
N ARG A 242 11.93 8.25 -0.89
CA ARG A 242 13.26 7.65 -0.82
C ARG A 242 13.70 7.40 0.62
N TYR A 243 14.44 6.32 0.83
CA TYR A 243 15.15 6.07 2.09
C TYR A 243 16.40 6.94 2.18
N LEU A 244 16.55 7.70 3.26
CA LEU A 244 17.70 8.60 3.46
C LEU A 244 18.78 7.95 4.33
N ARG A 245 18.42 7.45 5.52
CA ARG A 245 19.36 6.93 6.50
C ARG A 245 18.69 6.08 7.59
N PRO A 246 19.44 5.28 8.36
CA PRO A 246 18.90 4.61 9.54
C PRO A 246 18.54 5.61 10.65
N VAL A 247 17.73 5.13 11.60
CA VAL A 247 17.47 5.86 12.86
C VAL A 247 18.77 5.98 13.63
N GLN A 248 19.04 7.15 14.20
CA GLN A 248 20.22 7.44 15.01
C GLN A 248 19.81 7.96 16.39
N LYS A 249 20.64 7.64 17.40
CA LYS A 249 20.59 8.31 18.70
C LYS A 249 21.55 9.49 18.68
N PHE A 250 21.13 10.60 19.29
CA PHE A 250 21.94 11.81 19.39
C PHE A 250 22.29 12.05 20.86
N GLU A 251 23.49 12.50 21.12
CA GLU A 251 23.98 12.78 22.47
C GLU A 251 23.51 14.16 22.95
N SER A 252 23.18 15.05 22.01
CA SER A 252 22.72 16.41 22.30
C SER A 252 21.59 16.85 21.37
N VAL A 253 20.87 17.90 21.81
CA VAL A 253 19.84 18.58 21.00
C VAL A 253 20.45 19.25 19.78
N GLU A 254 21.66 19.77 19.93
CA GLU A 254 22.43 20.46 18.88
C GLU A 254 22.77 19.49 17.75
N GLU A 255 23.19 18.28 18.06
CA GLU A 255 23.45 17.24 17.07
C GLU A 255 22.17 16.84 16.31
N LEU A 256 21.06 16.64 17.03
CA LEU A 256 19.76 16.36 16.41
C LEU A 256 19.35 17.47 15.43
N LYS A 257 19.48 18.76 15.85
CA LYS A 257 19.17 19.89 14.97
C LYS A 257 20.05 19.95 13.74
N ALA A 258 21.37 19.74 13.91
CA ALA A 258 22.32 19.72 12.79
C ALA A 258 21.98 18.61 11.79
N GLN A 259 21.60 17.42 12.26
CA GLN A 259 21.21 16.32 11.40
C GLN A 259 19.89 16.62 10.66
N LEU A 260 18.86 17.14 11.34
CA LEU A 260 17.61 17.52 10.69
C LEU A 260 17.81 18.58 9.60
N GLN A 261 18.68 19.57 9.85
CA GLN A 261 19.05 20.57 8.84
C GLN A 261 19.78 19.96 7.66
N SER A 262 20.63 18.94 7.89
CA SER A 262 21.30 18.18 6.83
C SER A 262 20.30 17.39 5.98
N ASP A 263 19.36 16.72 6.63
CA ASP A 263 18.31 15.95 5.95
C ASP A 263 17.45 16.88 5.07
N ILE A 264 17.05 18.07 5.58
CA ILE A 264 16.29 19.07 4.81
C ILE A 264 17.09 19.55 3.59
N ARG A 265 18.39 19.83 3.74
CA ARG A 265 19.23 20.23 2.61
C ARG A 265 19.29 19.13 1.55
N THR A 266 19.41 17.87 1.97
CA THR A 266 19.42 16.71 1.07
C THR A 266 18.11 16.62 0.28
N VAL A 267 16.97 16.83 0.93
CA VAL A 267 15.65 16.75 0.30
C VAL A 267 15.42 17.95 -0.63
N ARG A 268 15.88 19.16 -0.27
CA ARG A 268 15.76 20.35 -1.12
C ARG A 268 16.64 20.29 -2.37
N GLY A 269 17.81 19.66 -2.29
CA GLY A 269 18.78 19.58 -3.39
C GLY A 269 18.46 18.56 -4.47
N ASN A 270 17.33 17.84 -4.36
CA ASN A 270 16.90 16.80 -5.30
C ASN A 270 15.67 17.24 -6.12
N ASP A 271 15.70 18.41 -6.71
CA ASP A 271 14.73 18.88 -7.70
C ASP A 271 15.19 18.56 -9.12
#